data_259ea92deaf602ac626e169908e1b8f7
#
_entry.id   259ea92deaf602ac626e169908e1b8f7
#
_cell.length_a   1.000
_cell.length_b   1.000
_cell.length_c   1.000
_cell.angle_alpha   90.00
_cell.angle_beta   90.00
_cell.angle_gamma   90.00
#
_symmetry.space_group_name_H-M   'P 1'
#
loop_
_entity.id
_entity.type
_entity.pdbx_description
1 polymer ?
#
loop_
_entity_poly.entity_id
_entity_poly.type
_entity_poly.pdbx_seq_one_letter_code
_entity_poly.pdbx_strand_id
1 'polypeptide(L)'
;MHTQESIRRALLAQLEAAYPITLPIETLWQGLRIAGLPSHNETVRKELEYLLDKGFIQCISNELCPHHRRYKLASKGIDFLETNS
;
A
#
# COMPACT_ATOMS: atom_id res chain seq x y z
N MET A 1 -13.53 8.69 -12.94
CA MET A 1 -12.25 8.06 -13.31
C MET A 1 -11.30 8.11 -12.14
N HIS A 2 -10.69 6.98 -11.81
CA HIS A 2 -9.76 6.88 -10.69
C HIS A 2 -8.36 7.17 -11.17
N THR A 3 -7.67 8.10 -10.53
CA THR A 3 -6.31 8.43 -10.88
C THR A 3 -5.34 7.52 -10.14
N GLN A 4 -4.12 7.38 -10.66
CA GLN A 4 -3.07 6.64 -9.98
C GLN A 4 -2.76 7.27 -8.63
N GLU A 5 -2.81 8.59 -8.55
CA GLU A 5 -2.58 9.30 -7.30
C GLU A 5 -3.61 8.93 -6.24
N SER A 6 -4.88 8.82 -6.61
CA SER A 6 -5.94 8.44 -5.68
C SER A 6 -5.72 7.03 -5.14
N ILE A 7 -5.31 6.11 -6.01
CA ILE A 7 -5.01 4.74 -5.61
C ILE A 7 -3.84 4.70 -4.64
N ARG A 8 -2.77 5.43 -4.94
CA ARG A 8 -1.59 5.49 -4.08
C ARG A 8 -1.92 6.05 -2.70
N ARG A 9 -2.69 7.14 -2.66
CA ARG A 9 -3.10 7.74 -1.39
C ARG A 9 -3.97 6.79 -0.56
N ALA A 10 -4.87 6.06 -1.22
CA ALA A 10 -5.72 5.10 -0.53
C ALA A 10 -4.90 3.93 0.03
N LEU A 11 -3.89 3.46 -0.70
CA LEU A 11 -3.00 2.42 -0.21
C LEU A 11 -2.21 2.91 1.00
N LEU A 12 -1.64 4.10 0.91
CA LEU A 12 -0.89 4.69 2.01
C LEU A 12 -1.78 4.90 3.24
N ALA A 13 -3.01 5.35 3.05
CA ALA A 13 -3.95 5.58 4.15
C ALA A 13 -4.26 4.29 4.89
N GLN A 14 -4.45 3.20 4.17
CA GLN A 14 -4.69 1.90 4.79
C GLN A 14 -3.50 1.45 5.63
N LEU A 15 -2.30 1.61 5.07
CA LEU A 15 -1.08 1.22 5.76
C LEU A 15 -0.82 2.11 6.97
N GLU A 16 -1.17 3.39 6.89
CA GLU A 16 -1.06 4.30 8.01
C GLU A 16 -1.99 3.88 9.14
N ALA A 17 -3.23 3.55 8.80
CA ALA A 17 -4.23 3.14 9.79
C ALA A 17 -3.83 1.85 10.51
N ALA A 18 -3.11 0.97 9.83
CA ALA A 18 -2.68 -0.31 10.40
C ALA A 18 -1.32 -0.24 11.07
N TYR A 19 -0.55 0.83 10.83
CA TYR A 19 0.82 0.94 11.32
C TYR A 19 0.93 0.67 12.81
N PRO A 20 1.90 -0.10 13.29
CA PRO A 20 3.01 -0.72 12.57
C PRO A 20 2.72 -2.15 12.07
N ILE A 21 1.46 -2.53 12.01
CA ILE A 21 1.04 -3.86 11.56
C ILE A 21 1.15 -3.92 10.03
N THR A 22 1.63 -5.04 9.52
CA THR A 22 1.73 -5.25 8.07
C THR A 22 0.37 -5.71 7.53
N LEU A 23 0.09 -5.36 6.27
CA LEU A 23 -1.13 -5.78 5.59
C LEU A 23 -0.77 -6.55 4.31
N PRO A 24 -1.47 -7.67 4.04
CA PRO A 24 -1.28 -8.39 2.79
C PRO A 24 -1.96 -7.66 1.63
N ILE A 25 -1.55 -8.01 0.41
CA ILE A 25 -2.08 -7.36 -0.79
C ILE A 25 -3.60 -7.53 -0.91
N GLU A 26 -4.13 -8.67 -0.50
CA GLU A 26 -5.57 -8.94 -0.57
C GLU A 26 -6.36 -7.95 0.27
N THR A 27 -5.87 -7.62 1.45
CA THR A 27 -6.50 -6.65 2.33
C THR A 27 -6.46 -5.26 1.71
N LEU A 28 -5.33 -4.88 1.14
CA LEU A 28 -5.18 -3.59 0.47
C LEU A 28 -6.10 -3.48 -0.73
N TRP A 29 -6.20 -4.55 -1.50
CA TRP A 29 -7.08 -4.60 -2.66
C TRP A 29 -8.55 -4.43 -2.27
N GLN A 30 -8.98 -5.14 -1.23
CA GLN A 30 -10.35 -5.00 -0.73
C GLN A 30 -10.61 -3.60 -0.19
N GLY A 31 -9.63 -3.02 0.48
CA GLY A 31 -9.75 -1.66 0.99
C GLY A 31 -9.97 -0.64 -0.12
N LEU A 32 -9.33 -0.83 -1.27
CA LEU A 32 -9.56 0.04 -2.43
C LEU A 32 -11.01 -0.07 -2.90
N ARG A 33 -11.56 -1.28 -2.94
CA ARG A 33 -12.95 -1.48 -3.35
C ARG A 33 -13.91 -0.79 -2.39
N ILE A 34 -13.66 -0.92 -1.10
CA ILE A 34 -14.49 -0.28 -0.06
C ILE A 34 -14.41 1.24 -0.19
N ALA A 35 -13.24 1.76 -0.55
CA ALA A 35 -13.03 3.20 -0.70
C ALA A 35 -13.60 3.75 -2.01
N GLY A 36 -14.22 2.91 -2.83
CA GLY A 36 -14.78 3.35 -4.11
C GLY A 36 -13.75 3.46 -5.22
N LEU A 37 -12.62 2.77 -5.07
CA LEU A 37 -11.53 2.79 -6.05
C LEU A 37 -11.23 1.36 -6.53
N PRO A 38 -12.23 0.64 -7.10
CA PRO A 38 -12.00 -0.73 -7.54
C PRO A 38 -10.91 -0.75 -8.62
N SER A 39 -9.94 -1.63 -8.46
CA SER A 39 -8.79 -1.71 -9.34
C SER A 39 -8.46 -3.16 -9.65
N HIS A 40 -7.84 -3.38 -10.80
CA HIS A 40 -7.34 -4.71 -11.13
C HIS A 40 -6.15 -5.05 -10.24
N ASN A 41 -5.97 -6.34 -9.99
CA ASN A 41 -4.86 -6.83 -9.18
C ASN A 41 -3.52 -6.34 -9.71
N GLU A 42 -3.35 -6.32 -11.03
CA GLU A 42 -2.11 -5.86 -11.66
C GLU A 42 -1.86 -4.38 -11.37
N THR A 43 -2.91 -3.56 -11.38
CA THR A 43 -2.79 -2.13 -11.06
C THR A 43 -2.34 -1.94 -9.63
N VAL A 44 -2.92 -2.69 -8.71
CA VAL A 44 -2.54 -2.61 -7.29
C VAL A 44 -1.08 -2.99 -7.11
N ARG A 45 -0.64 -4.09 -7.73
CA ARG A 45 0.76 -4.52 -7.66
C ARG A 45 1.70 -3.47 -8.20
N LYS A 46 1.35 -2.87 -9.34
CA LYS A 46 2.15 -1.85 -9.97
C LYS A 46 2.30 -0.62 -9.06
N GLU A 47 1.21 -0.20 -8.44
CA GLU A 47 1.26 0.95 -7.55
C GLU A 47 2.03 0.65 -6.28
N LEU A 48 1.94 -0.57 -5.76
CA LEU A 48 2.74 -0.98 -4.61
C LEU A 48 4.24 -0.99 -4.95
N GLU A 49 4.60 -1.45 -6.15
CA GLU A 49 5.99 -1.41 -6.61
C GLU A 49 6.50 0.04 -6.70
N TYR A 50 5.66 0.94 -7.20
CA TYR A 50 6.00 2.35 -7.25
C TYR A 50 6.30 2.91 -5.85
N LEU A 51 5.45 2.58 -4.88
CA LEU A 51 5.61 3.06 -3.51
C LEU A 51 6.85 2.46 -2.85
N LEU A 52 7.17 1.19 -3.17
CA LEU A 52 8.40 0.57 -2.71
C LEU A 52 9.63 1.27 -3.26
N ASP A 53 9.62 1.57 -4.56
CA ASP A 53 10.74 2.26 -5.22
C ASP A 53 10.97 3.65 -4.63
N LYS A 54 9.90 4.32 -4.23
CA LYS A 54 10.00 5.64 -3.60
C LYS A 54 10.45 5.55 -2.15
N GLY A 55 10.44 4.36 -1.57
CA GLY A 55 10.83 4.17 -0.17
C GLY A 55 9.73 4.55 0.81
N PHE A 56 8.49 4.71 0.34
CA PHE A 56 7.37 5.07 1.21
C PHE A 56 6.82 3.89 1.99
N ILE A 57 7.00 2.69 1.48
CA ILE A 57 6.53 1.47 2.13
C ILE A 57 7.62 0.42 2.13
N GLN A 58 7.45 -0.59 2.98
CA GLN A 58 8.34 -1.75 3.04
C GLN A 58 7.54 -3.00 2.72
N CYS A 59 8.19 -3.94 2.07
CA CYS A 59 7.62 -5.25 1.80
C CYS A 59 8.33 -6.27 2.69
N ILE A 60 7.54 -7.01 3.45
CA ILE A 60 8.06 -8.03 4.35
C ILE A 60 7.55 -9.38 3.83
N SER A 61 8.47 -10.29 3.55
CA SER A 61 8.12 -11.63 3.11
C SER A 61 8.58 -12.64 4.15
N ASN A 62 7.84 -13.74 4.25
CA ASN A 62 8.16 -14.83 5.13
C ASN A 62 9.07 -15.81 4.37
N GLU A 63 10.18 -16.24 4.99
CA GLU A 63 11.09 -17.19 4.37
C GLU A 63 10.39 -18.52 4.04
N LEU A 64 9.44 -18.92 4.88
CA LEU A 64 8.69 -20.15 4.67
C LEU A 64 7.64 -20.03 3.57
N CYS A 65 7.15 -18.80 3.34
CA CYS A 65 6.13 -18.53 2.33
C CYS A 65 6.47 -17.24 1.59
N PRO A 66 7.46 -17.28 0.69
CA PRO A 66 7.91 -16.06 0.02
C PRO A 66 6.86 -15.41 -0.88
N HIS A 67 5.76 -16.11 -1.19
CA HIS A 67 4.67 -15.55 -1.98
C HIS A 67 3.70 -14.74 -1.13
N HIS A 68 3.77 -14.85 0.19
CA HIS A 68 2.89 -14.13 1.10
C HIS A 68 3.55 -12.82 1.52
N ARG A 69 3.54 -11.87 0.61
CA ARG A 69 4.12 -10.55 0.86
C ARG A 69 3.16 -9.72 1.68
N ARG A 70 3.72 -9.02 2.65
CA ARG A 70 2.97 -8.09 3.48
C ARG A 70 3.67 -6.74 3.43
N TYR A 71 2.91 -5.69 3.58
CA TYR A 71 3.40 -4.33 3.40
C TYR A 71 3.14 -3.50 4.65
N LYS A 72 4.01 -2.53 4.91
CA LYS A 72 3.79 -1.54 5.96
C LYS A 72 4.45 -0.23 5.56
N LEU A 73 4.04 0.87 6.21
CA LEU A 73 4.67 2.16 5.97
C LEU A 73 6.12 2.14 6.42
N ALA A 74 6.98 2.77 5.63
CA ALA A 74 8.33 3.13 6.03
C ALA A 74 8.33 4.54 6.62
N SER A 75 9.41 4.93 7.28
CA SER A 75 9.52 6.27 7.87
C SER A 75 9.28 7.38 6.86
N LYS A 76 9.78 7.21 5.65
CA LYS A 76 9.62 8.19 4.57
C LYS A 76 8.16 8.33 4.18
N GLY A 77 7.41 7.23 4.20
CA GLY A 77 5.96 7.27 3.92
C GLY A 77 5.20 8.00 5.00
N ILE A 78 5.57 7.80 6.25
CA ILE A 78 4.97 8.52 7.36
C ILE A 78 5.21 10.02 7.21
N ASP A 79 6.46 10.40 6.93
CA ASP A 79 6.84 11.80 6.73
C ASP A 79 6.06 12.42 5.57
N PHE A 80 5.90 11.68 4.48
CA PHE A 80 5.15 12.13 3.32
C PHE A 80 3.70 12.45 3.68
N LEU A 81 3.06 11.55 4.43
CA LEU A 81 1.67 11.75 4.84
C LEU A 81 1.52 12.93 5.79
N GLU A 82 2.45 13.10 6.72
CA GLU A 82 2.43 14.23 7.65
C GLU A 82 2.61 15.55 6.92
N THR A 83 3.49 15.60 5.92
CA THR A 83 3.76 16.80 5.15
C THR A 83 2.58 17.18 4.26
N ASN A 84 1.83 16.19 3.78
CA ASN A 84 0.76 16.39 2.80
C ASN A 84 -0.65 16.30 3.41
N SER A 85 -0.74 16.29 4.71
CA SER A 85 -2.04 16.22 5.39
C SER A 85 -2.64 17.59 5.65
#